data_b09655405e6bcb5066f43fd867b15b41
#
_entry.id   b09655405e6bcb5066f43fd867b15b41
#
_cell.length_a   1.000
_cell.length_b   1.000
_cell.length_c   1.000
_cell.angle_alpha   90.00
_cell.angle_beta   90.00
_cell.angle_gamma   90.00
#
_symmetry.space_group_name_H-M   'P 1'
#
loop_
_entity.id
_entity.type
_entity.pdbx_description
1 polymer ?
#
loop_
_entity_poly.entity_id
_entity_poly.type
_entity_poly.pdbx_seq_one_letter_code
_entity_poly.pdbx_strand_id
1 'polypeptide(L)'
;MPPLDKWLDVRSRYLTWADGRLAQMVIATDVTARRAAEARAEEQARLAEDASRLITMGEMASSVAHELNQPLTAISNYCTGIISRVQAGGLAQEDLLGALRKTARQAQRAGQVIQHIRNFVKRSDPKMQLGTVAAIIEPVLELAEVEARRRQVRLGSNVAPNLPQVLADPILIGQVLLNLIRNAAESIEAAQRPPDERRITLLASLIQIEDQSAVQFAVEDTGCGLPPGVQERLYEAFFSTKREGMGIGLNLCRSIIEAHQGRLRAVNLYNGGQTVGCRFSFWIPAAAAAAPAQARPLNPEET
;
A
#
# COMPACT_ATOMS: atom_id res chain seq x y z
N MET A 1 -6.68 29.93 -38.70
CA MET A 1 -7.25 28.59 -38.87
C MET A 1 -7.85 28.17 -37.53
N PRO A 2 -9.07 27.66 -37.45
CA PRO A 2 -9.58 27.11 -36.19
C PRO A 2 -8.70 25.91 -35.78
N PRO A 3 -8.46 25.70 -34.48
CA PRO A 3 -7.68 24.56 -34.02
C PRO A 3 -8.35 23.27 -34.49
N LEU A 4 -7.58 22.39 -35.10
CA LEU A 4 -8.03 21.03 -35.41
C LEU A 4 -8.24 20.32 -34.08
N ASP A 5 -9.50 20.00 -33.76
CA ASP A 5 -9.85 19.21 -32.56
C ASP A 5 -9.62 17.72 -32.84
N LYS A 6 -8.34 17.39 -33.16
CA LYS A 6 -7.89 16.08 -33.57
C LYS A 6 -6.55 15.72 -32.95
N TRP A 7 -6.45 14.47 -32.48
CA TRP A 7 -5.18 13.89 -32.05
C TRP A 7 -4.47 13.24 -33.24
N LEU A 8 -3.27 13.74 -33.53
CA LEU A 8 -2.45 13.22 -34.63
C LEU A 8 -1.19 12.56 -34.06
N ASP A 9 -0.92 11.32 -34.44
CA ASP A 9 0.39 10.67 -34.27
C ASP A 9 1.27 11.10 -35.43
N VAL A 10 2.30 11.90 -35.16
CA VAL A 10 3.17 12.48 -36.19
C VAL A 10 4.54 11.81 -36.13
N ARG A 11 4.91 11.14 -37.21
CA ARG A 11 6.24 10.52 -37.40
C ARG A 11 6.97 11.19 -38.52
N SER A 12 8.23 11.55 -38.30
CA SER A 12 9.07 12.15 -39.34
C SER A 12 10.34 11.33 -39.55
N ARG A 13 10.74 11.22 -40.82
CA ARG A 13 12.02 10.60 -41.23
C ARG A 13 12.67 11.44 -42.31
N TYR A 14 14.00 11.52 -42.30
CA TYR A 14 14.78 12.12 -43.39
C TYR A 14 15.09 11.05 -44.41
N LEU A 15 14.90 11.38 -45.70
CA LEU A 15 15.15 10.54 -46.82
C LEU A 15 16.02 11.31 -47.81
N THR A 16 16.94 10.62 -48.47
CA THR A 16 17.68 11.20 -49.61
C THR A 16 16.88 10.94 -50.86
N TRP A 17 16.48 12.02 -51.55
CA TRP A 17 15.77 11.94 -52.81
C TRP A 17 16.65 11.43 -53.92
N ALA A 18 16.08 10.97 -55.08
CA ALA A 18 16.81 10.39 -56.19
C ALA A 18 17.82 11.35 -56.83
N ASP A 19 17.69 12.67 -56.63
CA ASP A 19 18.57 13.72 -57.06
C ASP A 19 19.64 14.16 -56.00
N GLY A 20 19.73 13.38 -54.90
CA GLY A 20 20.70 13.64 -53.83
C GLY A 20 20.24 14.66 -52.75
N ARG A 21 19.09 15.29 -52.90
CA ARG A 21 18.59 16.25 -51.93
C ARG A 21 18.02 15.56 -50.71
N LEU A 22 18.24 16.13 -49.52
CA LEU A 22 17.62 15.66 -48.26
C LEU A 22 16.16 16.13 -48.23
N ALA A 23 15.23 15.17 -48.07
CA ALA A 23 13.82 15.46 -47.92
C ALA A 23 13.32 14.92 -46.55
N GLN A 24 12.42 15.63 -45.91
CA GLN A 24 11.76 15.19 -44.70
C GLN A 24 10.36 14.62 -45.07
N MET A 25 10.16 13.34 -44.81
CA MET A 25 8.84 12.73 -44.89
C MET A 25 8.16 12.82 -43.55
N VAL A 26 6.94 13.39 -43.52
CA VAL A 26 6.09 13.48 -42.35
C VAL A 26 4.82 12.67 -42.58
N ILE A 27 4.55 11.74 -41.69
CA ILE A 27 3.33 10.93 -41.71
C ILE A 27 2.52 11.37 -40.49
N ALA A 28 1.32 11.88 -40.68
CA ALA A 28 0.37 12.23 -39.64
C ALA A 28 -0.83 11.29 -39.71
N THR A 29 -1.04 10.54 -38.67
CA THR A 29 -2.17 9.60 -38.53
C THR A 29 -3.18 10.16 -37.55
N ASP A 30 -4.44 10.28 -37.96
CA ASP A 30 -5.54 10.70 -37.05
C ASP A 30 -5.86 9.54 -36.09
N VAL A 31 -5.56 9.73 -34.80
CA VAL A 31 -5.78 8.75 -33.73
C VAL A 31 -6.90 9.17 -32.76
N THR A 32 -7.70 10.17 -33.14
CA THR A 32 -8.76 10.73 -32.29
C THR A 32 -9.78 9.67 -31.86
N ALA A 33 -10.29 8.91 -32.84
CA ALA A 33 -11.30 7.86 -32.57
C ALA A 33 -10.71 6.73 -31.69
N ARG A 34 -9.44 6.35 -31.93
CA ARG A 34 -8.76 5.34 -31.14
C ARG A 34 -8.59 5.79 -29.67
N ARG A 35 -8.09 7.00 -29.45
CA ARG A 35 -7.96 7.56 -28.09
C ARG A 35 -9.28 7.70 -27.37
N ALA A 36 -10.33 8.13 -28.08
CA ALA A 36 -11.68 8.22 -27.50
C ALA A 36 -12.23 6.83 -27.12
N ALA A 37 -11.93 5.78 -27.91
CA ALA A 37 -12.33 4.42 -27.59
C ALA A 37 -11.55 3.87 -26.39
N GLU A 38 -10.24 4.10 -26.34
CA GLU A 38 -9.37 3.72 -25.22
C GLU A 38 -9.84 4.39 -23.91
N ALA A 39 -10.10 5.72 -23.92
CA ALA A 39 -10.59 6.43 -22.76
C ALA A 39 -11.98 5.94 -22.27
N ARG A 40 -12.88 5.57 -23.20
CA ARG A 40 -14.18 4.98 -22.82
C ARG A 40 -14.02 3.60 -22.23
N ALA A 41 -13.12 2.78 -22.77
CA ALA A 41 -12.84 1.44 -22.24
C ALA A 41 -12.25 1.51 -20.83
N GLU A 42 -11.32 2.42 -20.59
CA GLU A 42 -10.76 2.68 -19.25
C GLU A 42 -11.84 3.12 -18.25
N GLU A 43 -12.71 4.05 -18.64
CA GLU A 43 -13.81 4.52 -17.77
C GLU A 43 -14.82 3.41 -17.49
N GLN A 44 -15.18 2.59 -18.48
CA GLN A 44 -16.05 1.44 -18.26
C GLN A 44 -15.42 0.39 -17.36
N ALA A 45 -14.12 0.09 -17.53
CA ALA A 45 -13.39 -0.82 -16.65
C ALA A 45 -13.37 -0.30 -15.21
N ARG A 46 -13.17 1.01 -15.02
CA ARG A 46 -13.22 1.67 -13.72
C ARG A 46 -14.58 1.54 -13.05
N LEU A 47 -15.65 1.83 -13.78
CA LEU A 47 -17.04 1.73 -13.26
C LEU A 47 -17.40 0.27 -12.92
N ALA A 48 -16.94 -0.70 -13.73
CA ALA A 48 -17.17 -2.11 -13.45
C ALA A 48 -16.42 -2.58 -12.19
N GLU A 49 -15.19 -2.10 -11.98
CA GLU A 49 -14.42 -2.39 -10.78
C GLU A 49 -15.07 -1.80 -9.53
N ASP A 50 -15.52 -0.54 -9.58
CA ASP A 50 -16.21 0.13 -8.49
C ASP A 50 -17.53 -0.60 -8.14
N ALA A 51 -18.30 -1.01 -9.15
CA ALA A 51 -19.52 -1.80 -8.97
C ALA A 51 -19.21 -3.17 -8.34
N SER A 52 -18.16 -3.86 -8.78
CA SER A 52 -17.73 -5.14 -8.20
C SER A 52 -17.37 -5.01 -6.73
N ARG A 53 -16.69 -3.92 -6.33
CA ARG A 53 -16.35 -3.65 -4.92
C ARG A 53 -17.61 -3.42 -4.07
N LEU A 54 -18.58 -2.68 -4.60
CA LEU A 54 -19.85 -2.45 -3.91
C LEU A 54 -20.67 -3.74 -3.76
N ILE A 55 -20.65 -4.62 -4.76
CA ILE A 55 -21.32 -5.93 -4.70
C ILE A 55 -20.63 -6.78 -3.61
N THR A 56 -19.29 -6.86 -3.63
CA THR A 56 -18.53 -7.59 -2.60
C THR A 56 -18.80 -7.05 -1.19
N MET A 57 -18.93 -5.72 -1.05
CA MET A 57 -19.31 -5.09 0.21
C MET A 57 -20.75 -5.45 0.62
N GLY A 58 -21.68 -5.50 -0.34
CA GLY A 58 -23.07 -5.91 -0.12
C GLY A 58 -23.18 -7.36 0.38
N GLU A 59 -22.45 -8.28 -0.25
CA GLU A 59 -22.38 -9.68 0.18
C GLU A 59 -21.81 -9.84 1.59
N MET A 60 -20.92 -8.92 1.98
CA MET A 60 -20.26 -8.94 3.29
C MET A 60 -20.84 -7.96 4.32
N ALA A 61 -21.97 -7.31 3.99
CA ALA A 61 -22.62 -6.36 4.90
C ALA A 61 -22.88 -6.96 6.30
N SER A 62 -23.20 -8.25 6.37
CA SER A 62 -23.39 -8.97 7.64
C SER A 62 -22.10 -9.07 8.45
N SER A 63 -20.96 -9.35 7.82
CA SER A 63 -19.66 -9.42 8.49
C SER A 63 -19.20 -8.04 8.97
N VAL A 64 -19.35 -7.02 8.14
CA VAL A 64 -19.05 -5.62 8.48
C VAL A 64 -19.90 -5.15 9.65
N ALA A 65 -21.22 -5.42 9.61
CA ALA A 65 -22.12 -5.09 10.71
C ALA A 65 -21.73 -5.84 12.00
N HIS A 66 -21.34 -7.10 11.91
CA HIS A 66 -20.89 -7.87 13.05
C HIS A 66 -19.61 -7.28 13.67
N GLU A 67 -18.62 -6.92 12.86
CA GLU A 67 -17.37 -6.34 13.34
C GLU A 67 -17.52 -4.90 13.89
N LEU A 68 -18.51 -4.14 13.41
CA LEU A 68 -18.87 -2.84 14.01
C LEU A 68 -19.63 -3.04 15.33
N ASN A 69 -20.55 -3.99 15.38
CA ASN A 69 -21.35 -4.22 16.57
C ASN A 69 -20.53 -4.78 17.75
N GLN A 70 -19.47 -5.54 17.50
CA GLN A 70 -18.59 -6.05 18.56
C GLN A 70 -18.02 -4.97 19.47
N PRO A 71 -17.25 -3.96 18.97
CA PRO A 71 -16.71 -2.90 19.82
C PRO A 71 -17.80 -2.02 20.42
N LEU A 72 -18.91 -1.77 19.70
CA LEU A 72 -20.03 -0.98 20.22
C LEU A 72 -20.74 -1.69 21.38
N THR A 73 -20.96 -2.98 21.27
CA THR A 73 -21.50 -3.80 22.37
C THR A 73 -20.56 -3.82 23.57
N ALA A 74 -19.25 -3.95 23.33
CA ALA A 74 -18.27 -3.91 24.42
C ALA A 74 -18.25 -2.54 25.12
N ILE A 75 -18.33 -1.41 24.38
CA ILE A 75 -18.47 -0.07 24.94
C ILE A 75 -19.73 0.03 25.80
N SER A 76 -20.89 -0.40 25.28
CA SER A 76 -22.15 -0.39 26.00
C SER A 76 -22.07 -1.19 27.31
N ASN A 77 -21.48 -2.39 27.27
CA ASN A 77 -21.33 -3.25 28.44
C ASN A 77 -20.40 -2.62 29.49
N TYR A 78 -19.26 -2.04 29.08
CA TYR A 78 -18.36 -1.33 30.02
C TYR A 78 -19.07 -0.14 30.66
N CYS A 79 -19.75 0.70 29.87
CA CYS A 79 -20.48 1.86 30.37
C CYS A 79 -21.62 1.44 31.33
N THR A 80 -22.43 0.46 30.96
CA THR A 80 -23.52 -0.05 31.81
C THR A 80 -22.97 -0.64 33.12
N GLY A 81 -21.89 -1.40 33.04
CA GLY A 81 -21.22 -1.96 34.22
C GLY A 81 -20.66 -0.90 35.15
N ILE A 82 -20.06 0.17 34.61
CA ILE A 82 -19.60 1.33 35.41
C ILE A 82 -20.78 2.01 36.08
N ILE A 83 -21.83 2.34 35.36
CA ILE A 83 -23.02 3.02 35.88
C ILE A 83 -23.62 2.23 37.05
N SER A 84 -23.83 0.94 36.86
CA SER A 84 -24.40 0.07 37.90
C SER A 84 -23.53 0.04 39.18
N ARG A 85 -22.20 -0.09 39.02
CA ARG A 85 -21.27 -0.13 40.17
C ARG A 85 -21.15 1.21 40.89
N VAL A 86 -21.18 2.34 40.15
CA VAL A 86 -21.20 3.69 40.73
C VAL A 86 -22.48 3.90 41.50
N GLN A 87 -23.64 3.50 40.97
CA GLN A 87 -24.93 3.61 41.66
C GLN A 87 -25.01 2.73 42.94
N ALA A 88 -24.33 1.58 42.92
CA ALA A 88 -24.22 0.72 44.12
C ALA A 88 -23.20 1.24 45.18
N GLY A 89 -22.52 2.33 44.93
CA GLY A 89 -21.59 2.95 45.87
C GLY A 89 -20.27 2.20 46.12
N GLY A 90 -19.90 1.27 45.23
CA GLY A 90 -18.78 0.34 45.45
C GLY A 90 -17.70 0.31 44.35
N LEU A 91 -17.47 1.39 43.59
CA LEU A 91 -16.49 1.39 42.51
C LEU A 91 -15.19 2.09 42.93
N ALA A 92 -14.08 1.33 43.00
CA ALA A 92 -12.76 1.90 43.24
C ALA A 92 -12.32 2.74 42.01
N GLN A 93 -11.56 3.81 42.26
CA GLN A 93 -11.06 4.71 41.21
C GLN A 93 -10.24 3.94 40.14
N GLU A 94 -9.46 2.95 40.54
CA GLU A 94 -8.65 2.13 39.67
C GLU A 94 -9.51 1.29 38.70
N ASP A 95 -10.60 0.67 39.20
CA ASP A 95 -11.57 -0.08 38.39
C ASP A 95 -12.27 0.82 37.39
N LEU A 96 -12.66 2.05 37.82
CA LEU A 96 -13.24 3.06 36.93
C LEU A 96 -12.30 3.43 35.79
N LEU A 97 -11.04 3.78 36.13
CA LEU A 97 -10.03 4.08 35.10
C LEU A 97 -9.75 2.90 34.17
N GLY A 98 -9.69 1.70 34.74
CA GLY A 98 -9.54 0.47 33.96
C GLY A 98 -10.65 0.26 32.94
N ALA A 99 -11.90 0.45 33.35
CA ALA A 99 -13.06 0.31 32.48
C ALA A 99 -13.12 1.44 31.40
N LEU A 100 -12.83 2.68 31.79
CA LEU A 100 -12.76 3.80 30.84
C LEU A 100 -11.66 3.60 29.77
N ARG A 101 -10.48 3.09 30.17
CA ARG A 101 -9.41 2.75 29.21
C ARG A 101 -9.83 1.63 28.24
N LYS A 102 -10.59 0.63 28.72
CA LYS A 102 -11.15 -0.42 27.86
C LYS A 102 -12.18 0.17 26.88
N THR A 103 -13.07 1.03 27.35
CA THR A 103 -14.05 1.74 26.51
C THR A 103 -13.37 2.57 25.42
N ALA A 104 -12.36 3.37 25.78
CA ALA A 104 -11.61 4.19 24.83
C ALA A 104 -10.93 3.33 23.74
N ARG A 105 -10.34 2.19 24.11
CA ARG A 105 -9.75 1.25 23.14
C ARG A 105 -10.79 0.69 22.17
N GLN A 106 -12.00 0.35 22.65
CA GLN A 106 -13.06 -0.15 21.77
C GLN A 106 -13.59 0.96 20.85
N ALA A 107 -13.68 2.20 21.31
CA ALA A 107 -14.03 3.33 20.46
C ALA A 107 -13.01 3.58 19.33
N GLN A 108 -11.70 3.51 19.66
CA GLN A 108 -10.64 3.58 18.64
C GLN A 108 -10.74 2.44 17.63
N ARG A 109 -11.04 1.22 18.11
CA ARG A 109 -11.23 0.07 17.23
C ARG A 109 -12.40 0.27 16.28
N ALA A 110 -13.56 0.73 16.74
CA ALA A 110 -14.70 1.06 15.90
C ALA A 110 -14.35 2.11 14.82
N GLY A 111 -13.60 3.16 15.20
CA GLY A 111 -13.10 4.17 14.27
C GLY A 111 -12.18 3.59 13.19
N GLN A 112 -11.30 2.66 13.55
CA GLN A 112 -10.43 1.95 12.58
C GLN A 112 -11.24 1.10 11.61
N VAL A 113 -12.27 0.37 12.08
CA VAL A 113 -13.18 -0.41 11.23
C VAL A 113 -13.84 0.50 10.19
N ILE A 114 -14.41 1.62 10.62
CA ILE A 114 -15.04 2.61 9.72
C ILE A 114 -14.04 3.15 8.70
N GLN A 115 -12.83 3.50 9.14
CA GLN A 115 -11.80 4.02 8.23
C GLN A 115 -11.36 2.98 7.20
N HIS A 116 -11.23 1.71 7.58
CA HIS A 116 -10.90 0.62 6.66
C HIS A 116 -12.00 0.42 5.60
N ILE A 117 -13.27 0.43 6.03
CA ILE A 117 -14.41 0.32 5.12
C ILE A 117 -14.42 1.51 4.15
N ARG A 118 -14.24 2.73 4.67
CA ARG A 118 -14.19 3.94 3.85
C ARG A 118 -13.08 3.87 2.80
N ASN A 119 -11.87 3.43 3.19
CA ASN A 119 -10.74 3.28 2.29
C ASN A 119 -10.95 2.16 1.25
N PHE A 120 -11.68 1.09 1.61
CA PHE A 120 -12.06 0.02 0.69
C PHE A 120 -13.07 0.50 -0.36
N VAL A 121 -14.06 1.30 0.06
CA VAL A 121 -15.11 1.83 -0.84
C VAL A 121 -14.60 3.00 -1.69
N LYS A 122 -13.77 3.86 -1.11
CA LYS A 122 -13.29 5.06 -1.80
C LYS A 122 -11.97 4.75 -2.51
N ARG A 123 -12.01 4.66 -3.84
CA ARG A 123 -10.80 4.74 -4.65
C ARG A 123 -10.24 6.17 -4.52
N SER A 124 -9.11 6.32 -3.90
CA SER A 124 -8.31 7.53 -4.08
C SER A 124 -7.41 7.26 -5.27
N ASP A 125 -7.63 7.94 -6.39
CA ASP A 125 -6.66 7.91 -7.47
C ASP A 125 -5.31 8.32 -6.88
N PRO A 126 -4.24 7.49 -7.03
CA PRO A 126 -2.97 7.79 -6.40
C PRO A 126 -2.44 9.12 -6.92
N LYS A 127 -2.03 10.00 -6.03
CA LYS A 127 -1.32 11.24 -6.40
C LYS A 127 0.12 10.90 -6.71
N MET A 128 0.35 10.36 -7.92
CA MET A 128 1.67 9.96 -8.36
C MET A 128 2.60 11.17 -8.42
N GLN A 129 3.69 11.08 -7.69
CA GLN A 129 4.76 12.09 -7.71
C GLN A 129 6.13 11.42 -7.72
N LEU A 130 7.07 12.06 -8.39
CA LEU A 130 8.45 11.62 -8.39
C LEU A 130 9.08 11.93 -7.03
N GLY A 131 9.60 10.91 -6.36
CA GLY A 131 10.14 11.05 -5.02
C GLY A 131 11.24 10.07 -4.70
N THR A 132 12.01 10.38 -3.66
CA THR A 132 13.02 9.47 -3.13
C THR A 132 12.42 8.42 -2.22
N VAL A 133 13.04 7.25 -2.16
CA VAL A 133 12.67 6.18 -1.25
C VAL A 133 12.73 6.63 0.22
N ALA A 134 13.72 7.46 0.56
CA ALA A 134 13.88 8.02 1.91
C ALA A 134 12.66 8.84 2.33
N ALA A 135 12.12 9.69 1.46
CA ALA A 135 10.94 10.51 1.74
C ALA A 135 9.67 9.67 2.04
N ILE A 136 9.63 8.41 1.58
CA ILE A 136 8.55 7.47 1.90
C ILE A 136 8.83 6.76 3.23
N ILE A 137 10.07 6.31 3.46
CA ILE A 137 10.43 5.44 4.59
C ILE A 137 10.56 6.22 5.90
N GLU A 138 11.17 7.40 5.91
CA GLU A 138 11.46 8.17 7.13
C GLU A 138 10.19 8.45 7.96
N PRO A 139 9.09 9.00 7.39
CA PRO A 139 7.87 9.23 8.16
C PRO A 139 7.22 7.94 8.68
N VAL A 140 7.37 6.84 7.92
CA VAL A 140 6.86 5.52 8.33
C VAL A 140 7.61 5.00 9.55
N LEU A 141 8.94 5.11 9.57
CA LEU A 141 9.76 4.66 10.70
C LEU A 141 9.42 5.44 11.96
N GLU A 142 9.28 6.77 11.88
CA GLU A 142 8.91 7.61 13.02
C GLU A 142 7.58 7.17 13.65
N LEU A 143 6.56 6.93 12.82
CA LEU A 143 5.25 6.48 13.30
C LEU A 143 5.30 5.04 13.84
N ALA A 144 6.02 4.16 13.15
CA ALA A 144 6.12 2.75 13.53
C ALA A 144 6.93 2.53 14.81
N GLU A 145 7.91 3.39 15.12
CA GLU A 145 8.68 3.29 16.37
C GLU A 145 7.81 3.41 17.63
N VAL A 146 6.81 4.30 17.60
CA VAL A 146 5.90 4.47 18.73
C VAL A 146 5.15 3.18 19.06
N GLU A 147 4.64 2.50 18.01
CA GLU A 147 3.92 1.25 18.17
C GLU A 147 4.87 0.09 18.51
N ALA A 148 6.06 0.02 17.91
CA ALA A 148 7.06 -0.99 18.17
C ALA A 148 7.54 -0.94 19.64
N ARG A 149 7.83 0.25 20.18
CA ARG A 149 8.18 0.43 21.59
C ARG A 149 7.07 -0.05 22.53
N ARG A 150 5.82 0.27 22.21
CA ARG A 150 4.66 -0.17 23.01
C ARG A 150 4.54 -1.69 23.11
N ARG A 151 4.91 -2.41 22.05
CA ARG A 151 4.87 -3.87 21.94
C ARG A 151 6.18 -4.55 22.29
N GLN A 152 7.19 -3.80 22.72
CA GLN A 152 8.54 -4.30 23.00
C GLN A 152 9.18 -5.03 21.80
N VAL A 153 9.00 -4.48 20.60
CA VAL A 153 9.58 -4.99 19.35
C VAL A 153 10.69 -4.04 18.92
N ARG A 154 11.84 -4.59 18.53
CA ARG A 154 12.93 -3.79 17.93
C ARG A 154 12.61 -3.55 16.46
N LEU A 155 12.48 -2.28 16.08
CA LEU A 155 12.34 -1.86 14.69
C LEU A 155 13.71 -1.47 14.14
N GLY A 156 14.11 -2.07 13.03
CA GLY A 156 15.32 -1.74 12.29
C GLY A 156 15.01 -1.41 10.84
N SER A 157 15.93 -0.71 10.17
CA SER A 157 15.86 -0.46 8.74
C SER A 157 17.19 -0.74 8.06
N ASN A 158 17.13 -1.27 6.84
CA ASN A 158 18.29 -1.46 5.97
C ASN A 158 17.89 -1.03 4.55
N VAL A 159 18.20 0.21 4.23
CA VAL A 159 17.92 0.86 2.95
C VAL A 159 19.21 0.92 2.15
N ALA A 160 19.25 0.30 0.97
CA ALA A 160 20.40 0.35 0.10
C ALA A 160 20.73 1.82 -0.29
N PRO A 161 22.01 2.18 -0.37
CA PRO A 161 22.40 3.52 -0.80
C PRO A 161 22.05 3.74 -2.30
N ASN A 162 21.88 5.00 -2.69
CA ASN A 162 21.69 5.40 -4.08
C ASN A 162 20.53 4.72 -4.82
N LEU A 163 19.43 4.47 -4.13
CA LEU A 163 18.21 3.99 -4.78
C LEU A 163 17.67 5.04 -5.76
N PRO A 164 17.18 4.62 -6.94
CA PRO A 164 16.55 5.52 -7.89
C PRO A 164 15.28 6.12 -7.30
N GLN A 165 14.85 7.25 -7.86
CA GLN A 165 13.53 7.80 -7.58
C GLN A 165 12.43 6.87 -8.09
N VAL A 166 11.27 6.93 -7.46
CA VAL A 166 10.07 6.20 -7.84
C VAL A 166 8.92 7.17 -8.13
N LEU A 167 8.08 6.81 -9.09
CA LEU A 167 6.83 7.54 -9.34
C LEU A 167 5.74 6.87 -8.50
N ALA A 168 5.38 7.48 -7.37
CA ALA A 168 4.47 6.89 -6.40
C ALA A 168 3.69 7.95 -5.62
N ASP A 169 2.60 7.54 -4.98
CA ASP A 169 1.95 8.32 -3.92
C ASP A 169 2.60 7.93 -2.58
N PRO A 170 3.40 8.81 -1.96
CA PRO A 170 4.15 8.47 -0.75
C PRO A 170 3.25 8.18 0.45
N ILE A 171 2.04 8.78 0.49
CA ILE A 171 1.09 8.55 1.58
C ILE A 171 0.51 7.14 1.47
N LEU A 172 0.11 6.72 0.27
CA LEU A 172 -0.44 5.38 0.06
C LEU A 172 0.63 4.29 0.26
N ILE A 173 1.85 4.49 -0.23
CA ILE A 173 2.95 3.54 0.01
C ILE A 173 3.32 3.51 1.50
N GLY A 174 3.36 4.66 2.17
CA GLY A 174 3.54 4.73 3.62
C GLY A 174 2.47 3.96 4.39
N GLN A 175 1.21 4.05 3.96
CA GLN A 175 0.09 3.29 4.54
C GLN A 175 0.28 1.77 4.35
N VAL A 176 0.75 1.32 3.19
CA VAL A 176 1.10 -0.10 2.96
C VAL A 176 2.16 -0.54 3.95
N LEU A 177 3.27 0.19 4.06
CA LEU A 177 4.37 -0.15 4.96
C LEU A 177 3.92 -0.20 6.43
N LEU A 178 3.15 0.79 6.90
CA LEU A 178 2.59 0.80 8.26
C LEU A 178 1.67 -0.39 8.53
N ASN A 179 0.84 -0.77 7.54
CA ASN A 179 -0.02 -1.94 7.67
C ASN A 179 0.80 -3.24 7.76
N LEU A 180 1.85 -3.39 6.95
CA LEU A 180 2.74 -4.55 7.01
C LEU A 180 3.51 -4.62 8.33
N ILE A 181 4.04 -3.50 8.84
CA ILE A 181 4.72 -3.41 10.13
C ILE A 181 3.77 -3.77 11.28
N ARG A 182 2.53 -3.29 11.24
CA ARG A 182 1.52 -3.65 12.24
C ARG A 182 1.20 -5.16 12.21
N ASN A 183 1.05 -5.74 11.02
CA ASN A 183 0.83 -7.17 10.86
C ASN A 183 2.00 -7.99 11.39
N ALA A 184 3.23 -7.53 11.15
CA ALA A 184 4.47 -8.12 11.68
C ALA A 184 4.48 -8.10 13.22
N ALA A 185 4.17 -6.95 13.83
CA ALA A 185 4.13 -6.82 15.28
C ALA A 185 3.09 -7.74 15.94
N GLU A 186 1.90 -7.86 15.33
CA GLU A 186 0.86 -8.79 15.78
C GLU A 186 1.27 -10.26 15.63
N SER A 187 1.99 -10.61 14.55
CA SER A 187 2.55 -11.96 14.33
C SER A 187 3.59 -12.32 15.41
N ILE A 188 4.45 -11.36 15.79
CA ILE A 188 5.44 -11.52 16.86
C ILE A 188 4.75 -11.72 18.22
N GLU A 189 3.70 -10.94 18.53
CA GLU A 189 2.92 -11.14 19.76
C GLU A 189 2.28 -12.54 19.82
N ALA A 190 1.71 -12.99 18.70
CA ALA A 190 1.09 -14.32 18.61
C ALA A 190 2.13 -15.44 18.77
N ALA A 191 3.36 -15.24 18.31
CA ALA A 191 4.46 -16.19 18.47
C ALA A 191 5.00 -16.29 19.92
N GLN A 192 4.61 -15.35 20.81
CA GLN A 192 5.06 -15.28 22.20
C GLN A 192 6.59 -15.32 22.37
N ARG A 193 7.32 -14.73 21.40
CA ARG A 193 8.78 -14.71 21.46
C ARG A 193 9.32 -13.89 22.63
N PRO A 194 10.49 -14.22 23.18
CA PRO A 194 11.18 -13.39 24.16
C PRO A 194 11.44 -11.98 23.60
N PRO A 195 11.47 -10.92 24.45
CA PRO A 195 11.61 -9.52 23.98
C PRO A 195 12.90 -9.25 23.17
N ASP A 196 13.98 -9.96 23.42
CA ASP A 196 15.25 -9.87 22.71
C ASP A 196 15.21 -10.46 21.29
N GLU A 197 14.30 -11.40 21.02
CA GLU A 197 14.06 -11.99 19.72
C GLU A 197 13.00 -11.25 18.87
N ARG A 198 12.26 -10.31 19.46
CA ARG A 198 11.22 -9.57 18.79
C ARG A 198 11.81 -8.52 17.86
N ARG A 199 11.80 -8.78 16.57
CA ARG A 199 12.42 -7.89 15.58
C ARG A 199 11.54 -7.73 14.34
N ILE A 200 11.47 -6.48 13.88
CA ILE A 200 10.94 -6.11 12.56
C ILE A 200 12.03 -5.36 11.82
N THR A 201 12.28 -5.73 10.58
CA THR A 201 13.27 -5.05 9.73
C THR A 201 12.59 -4.57 8.45
N LEU A 202 12.65 -3.27 8.20
CA LEU A 202 12.24 -2.65 6.94
C LEU A 202 13.44 -2.61 5.99
N LEU A 203 13.27 -3.15 4.80
CA LEU A 203 14.31 -3.26 3.78
C LEU A 203 13.89 -2.49 2.54
N ALA A 204 14.85 -1.84 1.87
CA ALA A 204 14.65 -1.31 0.53
C ALA A 204 15.88 -1.56 -0.33
N SER A 205 15.69 -2.11 -1.53
CA SER A 205 16.76 -2.47 -2.44
C SER A 205 16.37 -2.29 -3.90
N LEU A 206 17.35 -2.13 -4.76
CA LEU A 206 17.16 -2.14 -6.20
C LEU A 206 17.07 -3.58 -6.69
N ILE A 207 16.09 -3.85 -7.54
CA ILE A 207 15.90 -5.15 -8.22
C ILE A 207 15.68 -4.93 -9.71
N GLN A 208 15.84 -6.00 -10.50
CA GLN A 208 15.49 -6.02 -11.92
C GLN A 208 14.29 -6.95 -12.13
N ILE A 209 13.29 -6.47 -12.88
CA ILE A 209 12.09 -7.23 -13.25
C ILE A 209 11.89 -7.05 -14.75
N GLU A 210 12.00 -8.13 -15.51
CA GLU A 210 11.78 -8.12 -16.97
C GLU A 210 12.51 -6.95 -17.68
N ASP A 211 13.80 -6.79 -17.39
CA ASP A 211 14.68 -5.73 -17.92
C ASP A 211 14.35 -4.29 -17.43
N GLN A 212 13.43 -4.13 -16.50
CA GLN A 212 13.14 -2.84 -15.88
C GLN A 212 13.68 -2.78 -14.44
N SER A 213 14.31 -1.65 -14.11
CA SER A 213 14.72 -1.38 -12.72
C SER A 213 13.49 -1.09 -11.85
N ALA A 214 13.45 -1.68 -10.68
CA ALA A 214 12.41 -1.45 -9.70
C ALA A 214 13.00 -1.33 -8.29
N VAL A 215 12.34 -0.60 -7.41
CA VAL A 215 12.67 -0.57 -5.99
C VAL A 215 11.78 -1.56 -5.27
N GLN A 216 12.41 -2.53 -4.60
CA GLN A 216 11.73 -3.46 -3.72
C GLN A 216 11.74 -2.92 -2.30
N PHE A 217 10.57 -2.94 -1.66
CA PHE A 217 10.40 -2.75 -0.22
C PHE A 217 10.05 -4.09 0.41
N ALA A 218 10.59 -4.36 1.60
CA ALA A 218 10.21 -5.56 2.34
C ALA A 218 10.15 -5.29 3.84
N VAL A 219 9.20 -5.96 4.50
CA VAL A 219 9.08 -5.99 5.96
C VAL A 219 9.28 -7.44 6.39
N GLU A 220 10.32 -7.68 7.17
CA GLU A 220 10.63 -8.97 7.79
C GLU A 220 10.27 -8.95 9.25
N ASP A 221 9.67 -10.02 9.73
CA ASP A 221 9.35 -10.21 11.13
C ASP A 221 9.91 -11.53 11.67
N THR A 222 10.03 -11.61 12.98
CA THR A 222 10.39 -12.84 13.71
C THR A 222 9.16 -13.49 14.34
N GLY A 223 8.01 -13.37 13.74
CA GLY A 223 6.73 -13.91 14.23
C GLY A 223 6.54 -15.40 13.93
N CYS A 224 5.26 -15.82 13.94
CA CYS A 224 4.88 -17.22 13.71
C CYS A 224 4.91 -17.65 12.24
N GLY A 225 5.12 -16.71 11.29
CA GLY A 225 4.99 -16.97 9.86
C GLY A 225 3.55 -17.19 9.40
N LEU A 226 3.40 -17.68 8.18
CA LEU A 226 2.12 -17.99 7.56
C LEU A 226 1.84 -19.51 7.65
N PRO A 227 0.65 -19.92 8.12
CA PRO A 227 0.26 -21.33 8.09
C PRO A 227 0.23 -21.89 6.65
N PRO A 228 0.39 -23.22 6.48
CA PRO A 228 0.23 -23.86 5.18
C PRO A 228 -1.14 -23.55 4.55
N GLY A 229 -1.18 -23.32 3.23
CA GLY A 229 -2.41 -23.04 2.48
C GLY A 229 -2.96 -21.61 2.63
N VAL A 230 -2.39 -20.79 3.51
CA VAL A 230 -2.85 -19.40 3.70
C VAL A 230 -2.35 -18.48 2.58
N GLN A 231 -1.19 -18.78 1.96
CA GLN A 231 -0.57 -17.90 0.96
C GLN A 231 -1.46 -17.61 -0.24
N GLU A 232 -2.24 -18.57 -0.71
CA GLU A 232 -3.13 -18.42 -1.87
C GLU A 232 -4.29 -17.47 -1.58
N ARG A 233 -4.78 -17.51 -0.32
CA ARG A 233 -5.95 -16.75 0.13
C ARG A 233 -5.61 -15.43 0.84
N LEU A 234 -4.32 -15.19 1.06
CA LEU A 234 -3.81 -14.06 1.87
C LEU A 234 -4.34 -12.69 1.43
N TYR A 235 -4.63 -12.55 0.14
CA TYR A 235 -5.07 -11.31 -0.48
C TYR A 235 -6.57 -11.30 -0.81
N GLU A 236 -7.31 -12.36 -0.45
CA GLU A 236 -8.76 -12.35 -0.56
C GLU A 236 -9.34 -11.31 0.42
N ALA A 237 -10.29 -10.52 -0.04
CA ALA A 237 -10.96 -9.58 0.83
C ALA A 237 -11.65 -10.34 1.98
N PHE A 238 -11.50 -9.82 3.21
CA PHE A 238 -12.09 -10.38 4.44
C PHE A 238 -11.53 -11.74 4.87
N PHE A 239 -10.50 -12.25 4.20
CA PHE A 239 -9.80 -13.42 4.70
C PHE A 239 -8.84 -13.02 5.82
N SER A 240 -8.99 -13.60 6.98
CA SER A 240 -8.11 -13.39 8.13
C SER A 240 -7.92 -14.68 8.94
N THR A 241 -6.70 -14.94 9.35
CA THR A 241 -6.37 -16.01 10.31
C THR A 241 -6.47 -15.54 11.76
N LYS A 242 -6.68 -14.22 11.97
CA LYS A 242 -6.78 -13.59 13.29
C LYS A 242 -8.23 -13.54 13.74
N ARG A 243 -8.52 -13.86 15.02
CA ARG A 243 -9.87 -13.79 15.60
C ARG A 243 -10.50 -12.39 15.52
N GLU A 244 -9.69 -11.35 15.48
CA GLU A 244 -10.12 -9.96 15.50
C GLU A 244 -9.71 -9.17 14.25
N GLY A 245 -9.31 -9.85 13.17
CA GLY A 245 -8.85 -9.24 11.93
C GLY A 245 -9.91 -9.25 10.84
N MET A 246 -10.25 -8.08 10.29
CA MET A 246 -11.22 -7.93 9.19
C MET A 246 -10.76 -8.53 7.85
N GLY A 247 -9.48 -8.90 7.69
CA GLY A 247 -8.98 -9.40 6.41
C GLY A 247 -8.97 -8.37 5.25
N ILE A 248 -9.18 -7.08 5.53
CA ILE A 248 -9.20 -6.01 4.51
C ILE A 248 -7.79 -5.44 4.28
N GLY A 249 -6.93 -5.46 5.30
CA GLY A 249 -5.64 -4.75 5.27
C GLY A 249 -4.72 -5.19 4.14
N LEU A 250 -4.51 -6.49 3.95
CA LEU A 250 -3.62 -7.01 2.90
C LEU A 250 -4.24 -6.91 1.50
N ASN A 251 -5.55 -7.03 1.37
CA ASN A 251 -6.26 -6.77 0.12
C ASN A 251 -6.09 -5.32 -0.31
N LEU A 252 -6.26 -4.36 0.61
CA LEU A 252 -6.02 -2.93 0.34
C LEU A 252 -4.55 -2.67 -0.04
N CYS A 253 -3.59 -3.27 0.68
CA CYS A 253 -2.18 -3.17 0.31
C CYS A 253 -1.94 -3.65 -1.12
N ARG A 254 -2.51 -4.78 -1.51
CA ARG A 254 -2.41 -5.33 -2.85
C ARG A 254 -2.97 -4.34 -3.89
N SER A 255 -4.17 -3.81 -3.68
CA SER A 255 -4.80 -2.85 -4.59
C SER A 255 -3.95 -1.57 -4.74
N ILE A 256 -3.39 -1.04 -3.65
CA ILE A 256 -2.49 0.13 -3.70
C ILE A 256 -1.24 -0.19 -4.53
N ILE A 257 -0.61 -1.33 -4.30
CA ILE A 257 0.62 -1.71 -5.00
C ILE A 257 0.36 -1.99 -6.49
N GLU A 258 -0.76 -2.64 -6.83
CA GLU A 258 -1.17 -2.85 -8.23
C GLU A 258 -1.46 -1.52 -8.94
N ALA A 259 -2.05 -0.54 -8.27
CA ALA A 259 -2.23 0.82 -8.80
C ALA A 259 -0.90 1.56 -9.04
N HIS A 260 0.19 1.14 -8.36
CA HIS A 260 1.55 1.60 -8.59
C HIS A 260 2.35 0.69 -9.53
N GLN A 261 1.67 -0.16 -10.31
CA GLN A 261 2.27 -1.10 -11.28
C GLN A 261 3.23 -2.10 -10.63
N GLY A 262 3.08 -2.35 -9.33
CA GLY A 262 3.88 -3.27 -8.54
C GLY A 262 3.18 -4.59 -8.25
N ARG A 263 3.83 -5.44 -7.45
CA ARG A 263 3.26 -6.69 -6.96
C ARG A 263 3.67 -6.94 -5.51
N LEU A 264 2.70 -7.34 -4.69
CA LEU A 264 2.90 -7.73 -3.28
C LEU A 264 3.07 -9.25 -3.17
N ARG A 265 4.05 -9.70 -2.37
CA ARG A 265 4.34 -11.12 -2.08
C ARG A 265 4.60 -11.33 -0.60
N ALA A 266 4.31 -12.54 -0.13
CA ALA A 266 4.63 -12.98 1.22
C ALA A 266 5.33 -14.34 1.16
N VAL A 267 6.38 -14.51 1.95
CA VAL A 267 7.13 -15.77 2.07
C VAL A 267 7.52 -15.99 3.52
N ASN A 268 7.48 -17.25 3.96
CA ASN A 268 8.00 -17.63 5.26
C ASN A 268 9.53 -17.58 5.27
N LEU A 269 10.09 -17.18 6.41
CA LEU A 269 11.52 -17.26 6.70
C LEU A 269 11.78 -18.54 7.49
N TYR A 270 12.83 -19.27 7.10
CA TYR A 270 13.17 -20.57 7.69
C TYR A 270 14.58 -20.56 8.29
N ASN A 271 14.73 -21.26 9.42
CA ASN A 271 16.03 -21.59 10.01
C ASN A 271 16.02 -23.07 10.41
N GLY A 272 16.91 -23.89 9.81
CA GLY A 272 16.95 -25.33 10.08
C GLY A 272 15.64 -26.07 9.80
N GLY A 273 14.84 -25.60 8.81
CA GLY A 273 13.53 -26.18 8.47
C GLY A 273 12.36 -25.69 9.32
N GLN A 274 12.59 -24.92 10.37
CA GLN A 274 11.56 -24.30 11.18
C GLN A 274 11.23 -22.89 10.68
N THR A 275 9.94 -22.53 10.67
CA THR A 275 9.50 -21.18 10.36
C THR A 275 9.91 -20.25 11.51
N VAL A 276 10.69 -19.22 11.18
CA VAL A 276 11.20 -18.24 12.16
C VAL A 276 10.62 -16.85 11.98
N GLY A 277 9.75 -16.68 11.00
CA GLY A 277 9.10 -15.41 10.70
C GLY A 277 8.50 -15.36 9.30
N CYS A 278 8.15 -14.17 8.86
CA CYS A 278 7.62 -13.90 7.53
C CYS A 278 8.31 -12.69 6.91
N ARG A 279 8.40 -12.67 5.58
CA ARG A 279 8.77 -11.51 4.78
C ARG A 279 7.62 -11.15 3.86
N PHE A 280 7.07 -9.95 4.04
CA PHE A 280 6.21 -9.31 3.05
C PHE A 280 7.05 -8.38 2.20
N SER A 281 6.98 -8.50 0.89
CA SER A 281 7.73 -7.65 -0.04
C SER A 281 6.85 -7.18 -1.18
N PHE A 282 7.08 -5.96 -1.63
CA PHE A 282 6.48 -5.42 -2.85
C PHE A 282 7.52 -4.60 -3.60
N TRP A 283 7.27 -4.35 -4.87
CA TRP A 283 8.13 -3.52 -5.69
C TRP A 283 7.31 -2.46 -6.43
N ILE A 284 7.96 -1.37 -6.77
CA ILE A 284 7.44 -0.28 -7.61
C ILE A 284 8.49 -0.01 -8.70
N PRO A 285 8.07 0.26 -9.95
CA PRO A 285 9.02 0.63 -11.01
C PRO A 285 9.88 1.83 -10.59
N ALA A 286 11.17 1.75 -10.85
CA ALA A 286 12.03 2.91 -10.73
C ALA A 286 11.65 3.91 -11.81
N ALA A 287 11.68 5.20 -11.48
CA ALA A 287 11.55 6.22 -12.50
C ALA A 287 12.73 6.08 -13.48
N ALA A 288 12.42 6.09 -14.77
CA ALA A 288 13.48 6.10 -15.78
C ALA A 288 14.42 7.25 -15.47
N ALA A 289 15.72 6.98 -15.35
CA ALA A 289 16.70 8.05 -15.23
C ALA A 289 16.46 8.98 -16.43
N ALA A 290 16.15 10.25 -16.17
CA ALA A 290 16.08 11.23 -17.23
C ALA A 290 17.41 11.13 -17.99
N ALA A 291 17.37 10.71 -19.27
CA ALA A 291 18.56 10.67 -20.09
C ALA A 291 19.24 12.05 -19.94
N PRO A 292 20.55 12.11 -19.64
CA PRO A 292 21.22 13.38 -19.51
C PRO A 292 20.89 14.19 -20.76
N ALA A 293 20.31 15.38 -20.57
CA ALA A 293 19.99 16.27 -21.67
C ALA A 293 21.24 16.36 -22.54
N GLN A 294 21.18 15.79 -23.74
CA GLN A 294 22.28 15.89 -24.69
C GLN A 294 22.54 17.40 -24.84
N ALA A 295 23.68 17.84 -24.33
CA ALA A 295 24.12 19.20 -24.50
C ALA A 295 24.05 19.51 -26.00
N ARG A 296 23.15 20.43 -26.37
CA ARG A 296 22.99 20.90 -27.74
C ARG A 296 24.35 21.40 -28.15
N PRO A 297 25.02 20.89 -29.19
CA PRO A 297 26.30 21.43 -29.59
C PRO A 297 26.09 22.91 -29.91
N LEU A 298 26.86 23.77 -29.24
CA LEU A 298 26.94 25.16 -29.53
C LEU A 298 27.38 25.29 -31.01
N ASN A 299 26.53 25.89 -31.78
CA ASN A 299 26.82 26.21 -33.18
C ASN A 299 27.97 27.25 -33.22
N PRO A 300 29.11 27.01 -33.87
CA PRO A 300 30.25 27.94 -33.87
C PRO A 300 30.13 29.07 -34.90
N GLU A 301 28.92 29.47 -35.26
CA GLU A 301 28.69 30.61 -36.19
C GLU A 301 27.86 31.72 -35.54
N GLU A 302 28.38 32.33 -34.46
CA GLU A 302 28.01 33.68 -34.04
C GLU A 302 29.27 34.36 -33.45
N THR A 303 30.15 34.80 -34.35
CA THR A 303 31.15 35.84 -34.07
C THR A 303 31.17 36.82 -35.22
#